data_750100638c22504609fc6e38cca0020d
#
_entry.id   750100638c22504609fc6e38cca0020d
#
_cell.length_a   1.000
_cell.length_b   1.000
_cell.length_c   1.000
_cell.angle_alpha   90.00
_cell.angle_beta   90.00
_cell.angle_gamma   90.00
#
_symmetry.space_group_name_H-M   'P 1'
#
loop_
_entity.id
_entity.type
_entity.pdbx_description
1 polymer ?
#
loop_
_entity_poly.entity_id
_entity_poly.type
_entity_poly.pdbx_seq_one_letter_code
_entity_poly.pdbx_strand_id
1 'polypeptide(L)'
;MSEEARIDRQAEALDGMLADPRAPLPSGDPELTELLRIAHDLRDLPSPSFRARLGADLSRRAAMSATVTGTTTRQGIRSVTPYLAVRPAVELIEFVKRAFGAEELVRTTGSAGGVHAEVRIGDARVMIGGGGAWGGAPTPTGLHLYVPDADQVYRAALEAGADSLRAPVDQPYGDREASVRDVAGNHWYIATHQTGGHVPAGLGTVTPYLHPRGAPALIEFLKQAFAAEEMEIHREPAGTVVHAKIRVGGSVIEMGEAHGEWEPMPTMFYVYVDDVDAWYRRALAAGATSMEAPALQPYGDRRAAVRDAFDNQWYLAAPAS
;
A
#
# COMPACT_ATOMS: atom_id res chain seq x y z
N MET A 1 2.37 -47.76 -27.77
CA MET A 1 2.22 -47.46 -26.35
C MET A 1 1.25 -46.29 -26.29
N SER A 2 0.15 -46.39 -25.52
CA SER A 2 -0.81 -45.30 -25.44
C SER A 2 -0.23 -44.12 -24.72
N GLU A 3 -0.73 -42.92 -25.01
CA GLU A 3 -0.29 -41.64 -24.37
C GLU A 3 -0.54 -41.65 -22.85
N GLU A 4 -1.62 -42.30 -22.40
CA GLU A 4 -1.89 -42.54 -20.98
C GLU A 4 -0.79 -43.35 -20.28
N ALA A 5 -0.34 -44.46 -20.90
CA ALA A 5 0.74 -45.31 -20.35
C ALA A 5 2.11 -44.59 -20.34
N ARG A 6 2.24 -43.48 -21.09
CA ARG A 6 3.43 -42.61 -21.07
C ARG A 6 3.36 -41.63 -19.92
N ILE A 7 2.20 -41.01 -19.70
CA ILE A 7 1.94 -40.06 -18.59
C ILE A 7 2.08 -40.75 -17.24
N ASP A 8 1.53 -41.96 -17.08
CA ASP A 8 1.63 -42.72 -15.84
C ASP A 8 3.10 -43.04 -15.48
N ARG A 9 3.91 -43.43 -16.46
CA ARG A 9 5.35 -43.66 -16.23
C ARG A 9 6.13 -42.37 -15.90
N GLN A 10 5.73 -41.26 -16.47
CA GLN A 10 6.35 -39.95 -16.15
C GLN A 10 6.03 -39.55 -14.73
N ALA A 11 4.79 -39.78 -14.28
CA ALA A 11 4.36 -39.52 -12.92
C ALA A 11 5.08 -40.43 -11.91
N GLU A 12 5.14 -41.75 -12.18
CA GLU A 12 5.89 -42.69 -11.31
C GLU A 12 7.37 -42.35 -11.20
N ALA A 13 8.01 -41.92 -12.30
CA ALA A 13 9.40 -41.53 -12.29
C ALA A 13 9.66 -40.23 -11.50
N LEU A 14 8.76 -39.27 -11.57
CA LEU A 14 8.78 -38.04 -10.77
C LEU A 14 8.58 -38.34 -9.29
N ASP A 15 7.60 -39.15 -8.94
CA ASP A 15 7.33 -39.54 -7.55
C ASP A 15 8.50 -40.31 -6.93
N GLY A 16 9.13 -41.22 -7.71
CA GLY A 16 10.32 -41.93 -7.28
C GLY A 16 11.52 -40.99 -7.01
N MET A 17 11.71 -39.97 -7.84
CA MET A 17 12.77 -38.96 -7.65
C MET A 17 12.49 -38.03 -6.49
N LEU A 18 11.23 -37.73 -6.19
CA LEU A 18 10.83 -36.93 -5.02
C LEU A 18 11.01 -37.71 -3.72
N ALA A 19 10.77 -39.05 -3.75
CA ALA A 19 10.92 -39.93 -2.59
C ALA A 19 12.36 -40.26 -2.25
N ASP A 20 13.23 -40.52 -3.28
CA ASP A 20 14.68 -40.76 -3.09
C ASP A 20 15.52 -39.83 -3.95
N PRO A 21 16.09 -38.80 -3.35
CA PRO A 21 16.94 -37.82 -4.02
C PRO A 21 18.21 -38.35 -4.67
N ARG A 22 18.66 -39.54 -4.32
CA ARG A 22 19.88 -40.16 -4.81
C ARG A 22 19.62 -41.27 -5.83
N ALA A 23 18.34 -41.51 -6.16
CA ALA A 23 17.98 -42.50 -7.17
C ALA A 23 18.59 -42.12 -8.54
N PRO A 24 19.17 -43.05 -9.28
CA PRO A 24 19.67 -42.77 -10.61
C PRO A 24 18.52 -42.43 -11.55
N LEU A 25 18.75 -41.47 -12.45
CA LEU A 25 17.77 -41.10 -13.48
C LEU A 25 17.44 -42.30 -14.37
N PRO A 26 16.16 -42.57 -14.67
CA PRO A 26 15.77 -43.67 -15.54
C PRO A 26 16.32 -43.44 -16.94
N SER A 27 16.93 -44.49 -17.51
CA SER A 27 17.47 -44.47 -18.87
C SER A 27 16.48 -45.08 -19.85
N GLY A 28 16.17 -44.41 -20.95
CA GLY A 28 15.39 -44.99 -22.03
C GLY A 28 14.52 -44.05 -22.84
N ASP A 29 14.10 -42.94 -22.30
CA ASP A 29 13.33 -41.90 -23.02
C ASP A 29 14.09 -40.56 -22.93
N PRO A 30 14.60 -40.02 -24.05
CA PRO A 30 15.39 -38.76 -24.01
C PRO A 30 14.63 -37.56 -23.49
N GLU A 31 13.32 -37.46 -23.80
CA GLU A 31 12.45 -36.35 -23.31
C GLU A 31 12.22 -36.48 -21.81
N LEU A 32 11.93 -37.68 -21.32
CA LEU A 32 11.75 -37.92 -19.88
C LEU A 32 13.05 -37.69 -19.12
N THR A 33 14.18 -38.14 -19.65
CA THR A 33 15.50 -37.91 -19.02
C THR A 33 15.82 -36.43 -18.89
N GLU A 34 15.52 -35.61 -19.91
CA GLU A 34 15.74 -34.15 -19.87
C GLU A 34 14.82 -33.46 -18.89
N LEU A 35 13.53 -33.83 -18.83
CA LEU A 35 12.58 -33.29 -17.85
C LEU A 35 13.00 -33.62 -16.41
N LEU A 36 13.45 -34.86 -16.16
CA LEU A 36 13.92 -35.26 -14.83
C LEU A 36 15.22 -34.58 -14.45
N ARG A 37 16.11 -34.30 -15.43
CA ARG A 37 17.33 -33.51 -15.20
C ARG A 37 16.99 -32.08 -14.80
N ILE A 38 16.05 -31.43 -15.51
CA ILE A 38 15.55 -30.08 -15.16
C ILE A 38 14.91 -30.09 -13.76
N ALA A 39 14.07 -31.07 -13.46
CA ALA A 39 13.44 -31.20 -12.15
C ALA A 39 14.50 -31.44 -11.03
N HIS A 40 15.55 -32.20 -11.31
CA HIS A 40 16.68 -32.41 -10.41
C HIS A 40 17.44 -31.10 -10.15
N ASP A 41 17.75 -30.33 -11.20
CA ASP A 41 18.46 -29.04 -11.10
C ASP A 41 17.63 -27.98 -10.36
N LEU A 42 16.30 -27.96 -10.57
CA LEU A 42 15.37 -27.06 -9.89
C LEU A 42 15.11 -27.43 -8.42
N ARG A 43 15.35 -28.66 -8.05
CA ARG A 43 15.09 -29.19 -6.71
C ARG A 43 15.94 -28.54 -5.62
N ASP A 44 17.17 -28.14 -5.93
CA ASP A 44 18.06 -27.45 -5.01
C ASP A 44 17.90 -25.92 -5.05
N LEU A 45 16.96 -25.42 -5.85
CA LEU A 45 16.56 -24.02 -5.87
C LEU A 45 15.23 -23.83 -5.09
N PRO A 46 15.19 -22.91 -4.16
CA PRO A 46 16.31 -22.12 -3.65
C PRO A 46 17.23 -22.97 -2.74
N SER A 47 18.53 -22.70 -2.78
CA SER A 47 19.54 -23.47 -2.03
C SER A 47 19.19 -23.62 -0.54
N PRO A 48 19.62 -24.67 0.17
CA PRO A 48 19.37 -24.83 1.61
C PRO A 48 19.80 -23.61 2.43
N SER A 49 20.90 -22.97 2.07
CA SER A 49 21.38 -21.74 2.72
C SER A 49 20.50 -20.53 2.44
N PHE A 50 19.89 -20.43 1.27
CA PHE A 50 18.90 -19.40 0.96
C PHE A 50 17.61 -19.63 1.73
N ARG A 51 17.09 -20.88 1.77
CA ARG A 51 15.90 -21.24 2.57
C ARG A 51 16.10 -20.95 4.05
N ALA A 52 17.28 -21.28 4.60
CA ALA A 52 17.62 -20.99 6.00
C ALA A 52 17.68 -19.47 6.26
N ARG A 53 18.31 -18.69 5.38
CA ARG A 53 18.34 -17.22 5.50
C ARG A 53 16.95 -16.61 5.37
N LEU A 54 16.18 -17.03 4.38
CA LEU A 54 14.81 -16.56 4.18
C LEU A 54 13.92 -16.93 5.37
N GLY A 55 14.01 -18.16 5.88
CA GLY A 55 13.28 -18.59 7.08
C GLY A 55 13.66 -17.77 8.31
N ALA A 56 14.97 -17.50 8.52
CA ALA A 56 15.43 -16.65 9.61
C ALA A 56 15.00 -15.19 9.43
N ASP A 57 14.96 -14.68 8.21
CA ASP A 57 14.48 -13.31 7.92
C ASP A 57 12.97 -13.19 8.13
N LEU A 58 12.20 -14.15 7.63
CA LEU A 58 10.75 -14.22 7.85
C LEU A 58 10.41 -14.39 9.33
N SER A 59 11.17 -15.20 10.07
CA SER A 59 11.00 -15.36 11.52
C SER A 59 11.34 -14.08 12.28
N ARG A 60 12.40 -13.36 11.90
CA ARG A 60 12.73 -12.05 12.46
C ARG A 60 11.63 -11.02 12.17
N ARG A 61 11.13 -10.97 10.93
CA ARG A 61 10.02 -10.08 10.54
C ARG A 61 8.74 -10.41 11.29
N ALA A 62 8.42 -11.70 11.45
CA ALA A 62 7.30 -12.15 12.26
C ALA A 62 7.48 -11.80 13.75
N ALA A 63 8.70 -11.97 14.30
CA ALA A 63 9.02 -11.57 15.68
C ALA A 63 9.00 -10.04 15.86
N MET A 64 9.49 -9.26 14.89
CA MET A 64 9.37 -7.79 14.89
C MET A 64 7.90 -7.35 14.78
N SER A 65 7.10 -7.99 13.92
CA SER A 65 5.64 -7.79 13.89
C SER A 65 4.98 -8.19 15.22
N ALA A 66 5.43 -9.26 15.86
CA ALA A 66 4.92 -9.69 17.17
C ALA A 66 5.37 -8.77 18.33
N THR A 67 6.51 -8.10 18.22
CA THR A 67 6.99 -7.14 19.23
C THR A 67 6.28 -5.78 19.13
N VAL A 68 5.76 -5.44 17.92
CA VAL A 68 4.83 -4.31 17.73
C VAL A 68 3.42 -4.65 18.24
N THR A 69 3.08 -5.92 18.46
CA THR A 69 1.79 -6.41 19.00
C THR A 69 1.68 -6.34 20.54
N GLY A 70 2.46 -5.48 21.20
CA GLY A 70 2.26 -5.12 22.61
C GLY A 70 1.14 -4.11 22.86
N THR A 71 0.43 -3.65 21.82
CA THR A 71 -0.79 -2.85 21.95
C THR A 71 -1.94 -3.69 21.40
N THR A 72 -2.93 -3.94 22.24
CA THR A 72 -4.19 -4.60 21.87
C THR A 72 -4.70 -4.03 20.56
N THR A 73 -4.47 -4.74 19.45
CA THR A 73 -5.10 -4.41 18.16
C THR A 73 -6.60 -4.50 18.42
N ARG A 74 -7.27 -3.34 18.50
CA ARG A 74 -8.73 -3.32 18.51
C ARG A 74 -9.15 -4.08 17.26
N GLN A 75 -9.86 -5.20 17.47
CA GLN A 75 -10.38 -6.05 16.40
C GLN A 75 -11.08 -5.20 15.37
N GLY A 76 -10.70 -5.35 14.09
CA GLY A 76 -11.53 -4.83 13.04
C GLY A 76 -10.85 -4.21 11.84
N ILE A 77 -9.90 -3.30 11.98
CA ILE A 77 -9.22 -2.66 10.84
C ILE A 77 -7.80 -3.20 10.72
N ARG A 78 -7.49 -3.79 9.56
CA ARG A 78 -6.17 -4.36 9.27
C ARG A 78 -5.21 -3.33 8.71
N SER A 79 -5.63 -2.59 7.67
CA SER A 79 -4.81 -1.57 7.01
C SER A 79 -5.65 -0.51 6.31
N VAL A 80 -5.04 0.67 6.16
CA VAL A 80 -5.56 1.78 5.35
C VAL A 80 -4.53 2.07 4.26
N THR A 81 -4.93 1.93 3.01
CA THR A 81 -4.06 2.11 1.84
C THR A 81 -4.56 3.30 1.02
N PRO A 82 -3.72 4.31 0.73
CA PRO A 82 -4.12 5.39 -0.17
C PRO A 82 -4.34 4.86 -1.59
N TYR A 83 -5.42 5.31 -2.22
CA TYR A 83 -5.76 5.00 -3.60
C TYR A 83 -5.72 6.27 -4.45
N LEU A 84 -4.75 6.38 -5.32
CA LEU A 84 -4.59 7.51 -6.22
C LEU A 84 -5.50 7.31 -7.45
N ALA A 85 -6.68 7.90 -7.40
CA ALA A 85 -7.64 7.87 -8.51
C ALA A 85 -7.33 9.01 -9.48
N VAL A 86 -6.68 8.70 -10.60
CA VAL A 86 -6.11 9.70 -11.52
C VAL A 86 -6.40 9.37 -12.98
N ARG A 87 -6.44 10.38 -13.86
CA ARG A 87 -6.59 10.14 -15.31
C ARG A 87 -5.34 9.53 -15.92
N PRO A 88 -4.11 10.06 -15.70
CA PRO A 88 -2.87 9.53 -16.25
C PRO A 88 -2.29 8.42 -15.34
N ALA A 89 -3.07 7.35 -15.11
CA ALA A 89 -2.67 6.30 -14.17
C ALA A 89 -1.40 5.55 -14.62
N VAL A 90 -1.24 5.31 -15.93
CA VAL A 90 -0.04 4.65 -16.48
C VAL A 90 1.18 5.54 -16.30
N GLU A 91 1.06 6.81 -16.60
CA GLU A 91 2.12 7.80 -16.46
C GLU A 91 2.53 7.96 -14.99
N LEU A 92 1.55 7.95 -14.07
CA LEU A 92 1.81 8.01 -12.65
C LEU A 92 2.55 6.77 -12.14
N ILE A 93 2.19 5.57 -12.60
CA ILE A 93 2.90 4.33 -12.25
C ILE A 93 4.37 4.42 -12.69
N GLU A 94 4.62 4.86 -13.92
CA GLU A 94 5.99 4.99 -14.42
C GLU A 94 6.77 6.14 -13.73
N PHE A 95 6.06 7.19 -13.30
CA PHE A 95 6.63 8.26 -12.50
C PHE A 95 7.12 7.74 -11.14
N VAL A 96 6.25 7.08 -10.34
CA VAL A 96 6.65 6.60 -9.01
C VAL A 96 7.75 5.54 -9.07
N LYS A 97 7.81 4.75 -10.15
CA LYS A 97 8.92 3.80 -10.38
C LYS A 97 10.26 4.52 -10.59
N ARG A 98 10.28 5.56 -11.43
CA ARG A 98 11.51 6.31 -11.74
C ARG A 98 11.93 7.23 -10.60
N ALA A 99 10.96 7.94 -9.99
CA ALA A 99 11.24 8.94 -8.98
C ALA A 99 11.50 8.33 -7.59
N PHE A 100 10.73 7.32 -7.21
CA PHE A 100 10.69 6.80 -5.85
C PHE A 100 11.14 5.34 -5.74
N GLY A 101 11.58 4.72 -6.84
CA GLY A 101 11.98 3.31 -6.85
C GLY A 101 10.84 2.35 -6.54
N ALA A 102 9.62 2.73 -6.89
CA ALA A 102 8.45 1.89 -6.65
C ALA A 102 8.54 0.55 -7.40
N GLU A 103 8.14 -0.53 -6.73
CA GLU A 103 7.96 -1.84 -7.31
C GLU A 103 6.48 -2.07 -7.62
N GLU A 104 6.18 -2.40 -8.87
CA GLU A 104 4.83 -2.75 -9.28
C GLU A 104 4.53 -4.19 -8.88
N LEU A 105 3.55 -4.38 -7.99
CA LEU A 105 3.17 -5.69 -7.46
C LEU A 105 2.05 -6.34 -8.28
N VAL A 106 1.08 -5.53 -8.70
CA VAL A 106 -0.12 -5.95 -9.43
C VAL A 106 -0.46 -4.90 -10.47
N ARG A 107 -0.83 -5.34 -11.67
CA ARG A 107 -1.49 -4.51 -12.68
C ARG A 107 -2.65 -5.29 -13.30
N THR A 108 -3.83 -4.72 -13.29
CA THR A 108 -5.03 -5.31 -13.88
C THR A 108 -5.79 -4.26 -14.68
N THR A 109 -6.73 -4.73 -15.51
CA THR A 109 -7.67 -3.83 -16.16
C THR A 109 -8.78 -3.48 -15.18
N GLY A 110 -8.97 -2.19 -14.93
CA GLY A 110 -10.08 -1.69 -14.10
C GLY A 110 -11.44 -1.89 -14.79
N SER A 111 -12.52 -1.81 -14.00
CA SER A 111 -13.89 -2.03 -14.47
C SER A 111 -14.33 -1.11 -15.63
N ALA A 112 -13.72 0.07 -15.77
CA ALA A 112 -13.96 1.02 -16.85
C ALA A 112 -12.96 0.90 -18.02
N GLY A 113 -12.25 -0.22 -18.13
CA GLY A 113 -11.22 -0.42 -19.16
C GLY A 113 -9.92 0.36 -18.93
N GLY A 114 -9.78 1.04 -17.79
CA GLY A 114 -8.55 1.70 -17.36
C GLY A 114 -7.61 0.74 -16.63
N VAL A 115 -6.62 1.30 -15.94
CA VAL A 115 -5.64 0.54 -15.16
C VAL A 115 -6.02 0.56 -13.69
N HIS A 116 -5.82 -0.56 -13.01
CA HIS A 116 -5.67 -0.67 -11.57
C HIS A 116 -4.31 -1.32 -11.27
N ALA A 117 -3.51 -0.68 -10.44
CA ALA A 117 -2.21 -1.20 -10.03
C ALA A 117 -2.00 -1.03 -8.52
N GLU A 118 -1.24 -1.96 -7.94
CA GLU A 118 -0.65 -1.81 -6.63
C GLU A 118 0.84 -1.66 -6.77
N VAL A 119 1.40 -0.65 -6.15
CA VAL A 119 2.83 -0.41 -6.10
C VAL A 119 3.34 -0.44 -4.66
N ARG A 120 4.58 -0.85 -4.48
CA ARG A 120 5.28 -0.80 -3.21
C ARG A 120 6.37 0.26 -3.27
N ILE A 121 6.37 1.18 -2.30
CA ILE A 121 7.42 2.18 -2.09
C ILE A 121 7.98 1.94 -0.68
N GLY A 122 9.21 1.43 -0.58
CA GLY A 122 9.75 0.97 0.70
C GLY A 122 8.91 -0.14 1.33
N ASP A 123 8.38 0.09 2.51
CA ASP A 123 7.47 -0.82 3.23
C ASP A 123 5.97 -0.55 2.97
N ALA A 124 5.65 0.56 2.30
CA ALA A 124 4.27 1.00 2.10
C ALA A 124 3.69 0.52 0.76
N ARG A 125 2.37 0.25 0.76
CA ARG A 125 1.58 0.03 -0.46
C ARG A 125 0.82 1.29 -0.83
N VAL A 126 0.74 1.55 -2.13
CA VAL A 126 -0.09 2.59 -2.74
C VAL A 126 -0.87 1.96 -3.88
N MET A 127 -2.16 2.21 -3.95
CA MET A 127 -3.00 1.81 -5.08
C MET A 127 -3.11 2.97 -6.06
N ILE A 128 -3.06 2.66 -7.35
CA ILE A 128 -3.17 3.64 -8.44
C ILE A 128 -4.20 3.13 -9.43
N GLY A 129 -5.17 3.96 -9.78
CA GLY A 129 -6.16 3.55 -10.76
C GLY A 129 -6.75 4.71 -11.54
N GLY A 130 -7.27 4.39 -12.74
CA GLY A 130 -7.93 5.34 -13.63
C GLY A 130 -7.63 5.11 -15.10
N GLY A 131 -7.86 6.13 -15.91
CA GLY A 131 -7.76 6.01 -17.36
C GLY A 131 -8.94 5.27 -17.99
N GLY A 132 -8.83 4.91 -19.28
CA GLY A 132 -9.93 4.29 -20.02
C GLY A 132 -11.18 5.17 -20.07
N ALA A 133 -12.34 4.55 -19.92
CA ALA A 133 -13.66 5.21 -19.85
C ALA A 133 -14.06 5.62 -18.41
N TRP A 134 -13.10 5.63 -17.47
CA TRP A 134 -13.39 6.05 -16.10
C TRP A 134 -13.90 7.51 -16.04
N GLY A 135 -15.15 7.67 -15.66
CA GLY A 135 -15.86 8.96 -15.62
C GLY A 135 -15.75 9.70 -14.27
N GLY A 136 -15.03 9.15 -13.29
CA GLY A 136 -14.85 9.78 -11.99
C GLY A 136 -13.99 11.05 -12.07
N ALA A 137 -14.14 11.93 -11.09
CA ALA A 137 -13.25 13.07 -10.92
C ALA A 137 -11.92 12.58 -10.34
N PRO A 138 -10.76 13.04 -10.86
CA PRO A 138 -9.48 12.83 -10.19
C PRO A 138 -9.51 13.43 -8.78
N THR A 139 -8.91 12.72 -7.83
CA THR A 139 -8.74 13.19 -6.46
C THR A 139 -7.25 13.31 -6.15
N PRO A 140 -6.61 14.45 -6.50
CA PRO A 140 -5.22 14.69 -6.10
C PRO A 140 -5.08 14.60 -4.59
N THR A 141 -4.02 13.95 -4.13
CA THR A 141 -3.83 13.55 -2.74
C THR A 141 -2.48 14.04 -2.23
N GLY A 142 -2.41 14.38 -0.94
CA GLY A 142 -1.16 14.63 -0.22
C GLY A 142 -0.58 13.34 0.34
N LEU A 143 0.72 13.14 0.16
CA LEU A 143 1.45 11.98 0.65
C LEU A 143 2.80 12.43 1.23
N HIS A 144 3.09 12.02 2.45
CA HIS A 144 4.42 12.13 3.02
C HIS A 144 5.25 10.91 2.59
N LEU A 145 6.45 11.15 2.09
CA LEU A 145 7.39 10.13 1.62
C LEU A 145 8.69 10.26 2.38
N TYR A 146 8.96 9.34 3.31
CA TYR A 146 10.20 9.29 4.06
C TYR A 146 11.26 8.46 3.34
N VAL A 147 12.41 9.09 3.07
CA VAL A 147 13.53 8.51 2.29
C VAL A 147 14.87 8.79 2.97
N PRO A 148 15.91 7.98 2.67
CA PRO A 148 17.25 8.20 3.24
C PRO A 148 17.90 9.52 2.82
N ASP A 149 17.56 10.07 1.63
CA ASP A 149 18.11 11.31 1.07
C ASP A 149 17.02 12.07 0.30
N ALA A 150 16.41 13.05 0.96
CA ALA A 150 15.34 13.87 0.39
C ALA A 150 15.83 14.72 -0.80
N ASP A 151 17.08 15.19 -0.78
CA ASP A 151 17.66 15.98 -1.89
C ASP A 151 17.83 15.13 -3.15
N GLN A 152 18.28 13.88 -2.99
CA GLN A 152 18.42 12.94 -4.11
C GLN A 152 17.07 12.59 -4.73
N VAL A 153 16.09 12.22 -3.89
CA VAL A 153 14.77 11.80 -4.36
C VAL A 153 13.99 12.98 -4.95
N TYR A 154 14.14 14.18 -4.39
CA TYR A 154 13.58 15.40 -4.99
C TYR A 154 14.11 15.64 -6.41
N ARG A 155 15.44 15.54 -6.63
CA ARG A 155 16.01 15.67 -7.98
C ARG A 155 15.49 14.59 -8.93
N ALA A 156 15.42 13.34 -8.47
CA ALA A 156 14.87 12.23 -9.27
C ALA A 156 13.38 12.47 -9.64
N ALA A 157 12.60 13.05 -8.73
CA ALA A 157 11.21 13.40 -9.00
C ALA A 157 11.09 14.50 -10.10
N LEU A 158 11.93 15.52 -10.05
CA LEU A 158 11.96 16.56 -11.10
C LEU A 158 12.39 15.99 -12.46
N GLU A 159 13.42 15.13 -12.48
CA GLU A 159 13.87 14.42 -13.68
C GLU A 159 12.79 13.47 -14.24
N ALA A 160 11.94 12.93 -13.38
CA ALA A 160 10.81 12.10 -13.76
C ALA A 160 9.60 12.91 -14.24
N GLY A 161 9.61 14.25 -14.13
CA GLY A 161 8.59 15.14 -14.65
C GLY A 161 7.67 15.77 -13.60
N ALA A 162 8.04 15.79 -12.33
CA ALA A 162 7.31 16.53 -11.31
C ALA A 162 7.62 18.03 -11.35
N ASP A 163 6.65 18.84 -10.93
CA ASP A 163 6.84 20.26 -10.65
C ASP A 163 7.36 20.46 -9.22
N SER A 164 8.36 21.34 -9.03
CA SER A 164 8.79 21.75 -7.70
C SER A 164 7.73 22.63 -7.03
N LEU A 165 7.30 22.27 -5.83
CA LEU A 165 6.52 23.12 -4.94
C LEU A 165 7.42 23.83 -3.93
N ARG A 166 8.37 23.07 -3.32
CA ARG A 166 9.36 23.59 -2.41
C ARG A 166 10.67 22.81 -2.55
N ALA A 167 11.78 23.52 -2.69
CA ALA A 167 13.11 22.91 -2.68
C ALA A 167 13.47 22.37 -1.27
N PRO A 168 14.41 21.42 -1.16
CA PRO A 168 14.78 20.82 0.12
C PRO A 168 15.28 21.88 1.12
N VAL A 169 14.70 21.88 2.32
CA VAL A 169 15.05 22.77 3.44
C VAL A 169 14.93 22.01 4.77
N ASP A 170 15.79 22.35 5.72
CA ASP A 170 15.72 21.80 7.07
C ASP A 170 14.56 22.45 7.84
N GLN A 171 13.69 21.59 8.38
CA GLN A 171 12.50 21.99 9.09
C GLN A 171 12.77 22.08 10.61
N PRO A 172 12.09 22.99 11.35
CA PRO A 172 12.29 23.12 12.78
C PRO A 172 11.94 21.87 13.60
N TYR A 173 11.14 20.97 13.04
CA TYR A 173 10.73 19.70 13.67
C TYR A 173 11.68 18.52 13.39
N GLY A 174 12.83 18.78 12.74
CA GLY A 174 13.92 17.82 12.60
C GLY A 174 13.92 16.99 11.33
N ASP A 175 13.18 17.39 10.32
CA ASP A 175 13.20 16.78 8.99
C ASP A 175 13.91 17.69 7.98
N ARG A 176 14.61 17.10 7.02
CA ARG A 176 14.97 17.77 5.78
C ARG A 176 13.88 17.42 4.75
N GLU A 177 13.13 18.44 4.32
CA GLU A 177 11.93 18.24 3.53
C GLU A 177 11.92 19.07 2.26
N ALA A 178 11.42 18.45 1.19
CA ALA A 178 11.06 19.08 -0.07
C ALA A 178 9.60 18.74 -0.41
N SER A 179 8.99 19.44 -1.35
CA SER A 179 7.71 19.04 -1.88
C SER A 179 7.62 19.20 -3.39
N VAL A 180 6.95 18.24 -4.03
CA VAL A 180 6.74 18.22 -5.47
C VAL A 180 5.28 17.90 -5.78
N ARG A 181 4.83 18.33 -6.97
CA ARG A 181 3.57 17.91 -7.57
C ARG A 181 3.89 16.96 -8.70
N ASP A 182 3.32 15.73 -8.65
CA ASP A 182 3.53 14.74 -9.69
C ASP A 182 2.71 15.02 -10.96
N VAL A 183 2.92 14.17 -11.97
CA VAL A 183 2.26 14.27 -13.31
C VAL A 183 0.73 14.12 -13.26
N ALA A 184 0.17 13.67 -12.15
CA ALA A 184 -1.26 13.51 -11.93
C ALA A 184 -1.85 14.54 -10.95
N GLY A 185 -1.01 15.43 -10.40
CA GLY A 185 -1.40 16.51 -9.52
C GLY A 185 -1.33 16.15 -8.02
N ASN A 186 -0.85 14.96 -7.64
CA ASN A 186 -0.65 14.63 -6.24
C ASN A 186 0.53 15.40 -5.67
N HIS A 187 0.45 15.74 -4.38
CA HIS A 187 1.53 16.40 -3.65
C HIS A 187 2.33 15.37 -2.85
N TRP A 188 3.64 15.37 -3.03
CA TRP A 188 4.56 14.52 -2.30
C TRP A 188 5.45 15.39 -1.41
N TYR A 189 5.35 15.20 -0.09
CA TYR A 189 6.24 15.76 0.91
C TYR A 189 7.38 14.77 1.10
N ILE A 190 8.53 15.05 0.46
CA ILE A 190 9.70 14.15 0.45
C ILE A 190 10.60 14.54 1.61
N ALA A 191 10.73 13.67 2.60
CA ALA A 191 11.42 13.98 3.84
C ALA A 191 12.49 12.96 4.21
N THR A 192 13.55 13.44 4.85
CA THR A 192 14.51 12.62 5.59
C THR A 192 14.46 13.04 7.05
N HIS A 193 14.00 12.16 7.92
CA HIS A 193 14.05 12.40 9.36
C HIS A 193 15.50 12.35 9.86
N GLN A 194 15.93 13.38 10.60
CA GLN A 194 17.35 13.58 10.96
C GLN A 194 17.76 12.94 12.28
N THR A 195 16.82 12.33 13.01
CA THR A 195 17.09 11.73 14.32
C THR A 195 16.54 10.31 14.44
N GLY A 196 17.42 9.35 14.77
CA GLY A 196 16.99 7.98 15.07
C GLY A 196 16.61 7.11 13.86
N GLY A 197 16.84 7.56 12.64
CA GLY A 197 16.50 6.89 11.38
C GLY A 197 15.80 7.85 10.41
N HIS A 198 15.75 7.51 9.13
CA HIS A 198 15.17 8.38 8.10
C HIS A 198 13.63 8.38 8.07
N VAL A 199 12.98 7.45 8.77
CA VAL A 199 11.53 7.41 8.99
C VAL A 199 11.25 7.62 10.46
N PRO A 200 10.37 8.56 10.86
CA PRO A 200 9.99 8.75 12.25
C PRO A 200 9.35 7.49 12.85
N ALA A 201 9.56 7.26 14.13
CA ALA A 201 9.02 6.10 14.82
C ALA A 201 7.48 6.03 14.70
N GLY A 202 6.98 4.88 14.26
CA GLY A 202 5.54 4.60 14.12
C GLY A 202 4.91 5.05 12.79
N LEU A 203 5.68 5.67 11.89
CA LEU A 203 5.27 5.96 10.51
C LEU A 203 5.80 4.89 9.54
N GLY A 204 5.21 4.81 8.35
CA GLY A 204 5.73 4.05 7.21
C GLY A 204 6.46 4.94 6.21
N THR A 205 7.09 4.32 5.21
CA THR A 205 7.76 5.05 4.12
C THR A 205 6.81 6.03 3.42
N VAL A 206 5.55 5.63 3.19
CA VAL A 206 4.51 6.52 2.66
C VAL A 206 3.39 6.63 3.66
N THR A 207 3.06 7.86 4.03
CA THR A 207 1.96 8.19 4.95
C THR A 207 1.02 9.20 4.27
N PRO A 208 -0.30 8.94 4.19
CA PRO A 208 -1.26 9.92 3.69
C PRO A 208 -1.21 11.20 4.52
N TYR A 209 -1.18 12.36 3.85
CA TYR A 209 -1.21 13.67 4.49
C TYR A 209 -2.44 14.45 4.01
N LEU A 210 -3.38 14.72 4.91
CA LEU A 210 -4.65 15.38 4.59
C LEU A 210 -4.61 16.86 4.96
N HIS A 211 -5.29 17.68 4.14
CA HIS A 211 -5.53 19.09 4.40
C HIS A 211 -7.04 19.36 4.48
N PRO A 212 -7.75 18.94 5.56
CA PRO A 212 -9.18 19.23 5.69
C PRO A 212 -9.42 20.67 6.10
N ARG A 213 -10.57 21.23 5.70
CA ARG A 213 -11.13 22.41 6.36
C ARG A 213 -11.95 21.98 7.58
N GLY A 214 -11.33 21.99 8.74
CA GLY A 214 -11.91 21.49 9.99
C GLY A 214 -11.25 20.19 10.46
N ALA A 215 -9.92 20.17 10.55
CA ALA A 215 -9.15 19.02 11.03
C ALA A 215 -9.66 18.42 12.36
N PRO A 216 -10.09 19.21 13.38
CA PRO A 216 -10.68 18.64 14.58
C PRO A 216 -11.93 17.79 14.32
N ALA A 217 -12.80 18.22 13.41
CA ALA A 217 -14.01 17.46 13.08
C ALA A 217 -13.72 16.19 12.29
N LEU A 218 -12.70 16.21 11.40
CA LEU A 218 -12.24 15.00 10.72
C LEU A 218 -11.64 13.98 11.72
N ILE A 219 -10.85 14.45 12.70
CA ILE A 219 -10.31 13.58 13.76
C ILE A 219 -11.44 12.90 14.54
N GLU A 220 -12.47 13.65 14.94
CA GLU A 220 -13.62 13.07 15.64
C GLU A 220 -14.40 12.08 14.76
N PHE A 221 -14.57 12.37 13.46
CA PHE A 221 -15.15 11.41 12.53
C PHE A 221 -14.33 10.12 12.47
N LEU A 222 -13.00 10.19 12.33
CA LEU A 222 -12.14 9.01 12.29
C LEU A 222 -12.23 8.18 13.58
N LYS A 223 -12.33 8.83 14.75
CA LYS A 223 -12.51 8.15 16.04
C LYS A 223 -13.85 7.42 16.11
N GLN A 224 -14.92 8.06 15.68
CA GLN A 224 -16.27 7.49 15.70
C GLN A 224 -16.45 6.41 14.64
N ALA A 225 -16.07 6.70 13.39
CA ALA A 225 -16.25 5.81 12.26
C ALA A 225 -15.28 4.61 12.31
N PHE A 226 -14.00 4.85 12.57
CA PHE A 226 -12.93 3.87 12.37
C PHE A 226 -12.14 3.53 13.65
N ALA A 227 -12.66 3.90 14.83
CA ALA A 227 -12.00 3.67 16.12
C ALA A 227 -10.55 4.20 16.17
N ALA A 228 -10.30 5.29 15.47
CA ALA A 228 -8.99 5.90 15.37
C ALA A 228 -8.46 6.37 16.72
N GLU A 229 -7.15 6.37 16.88
CA GLU A 229 -6.44 6.80 18.08
C GLU A 229 -5.58 8.03 17.77
N GLU A 230 -5.67 9.04 18.62
CA GLU A 230 -4.77 10.19 18.56
C GLU A 230 -3.37 9.77 19.02
N MET A 231 -2.36 9.94 18.15
CA MET A 231 -0.97 9.71 18.52
C MET A 231 -0.30 11.02 18.94
N GLU A 232 -0.51 12.06 18.16
CA GLU A 232 0.11 13.37 18.35
C GLU A 232 -0.79 14.44 17.73
N ILE A 233 -0.98 15.57 18.41
CA ILE A 233 -1.69 16.73 17.86
C ILE A 233 -0.99 18.01 18.31
N HIS A 234 -0.53 18.77 17.33
CA HIS A 234 0.02 20.12 17.55
C HIS A 234 -1.03 21.16 17.17
N ARG A 235 -1.25 22.13 18.06
CA ARG A 235 -2.21 23.21 17.86
C ARG A 235 -1.54 24.56 18.06
N GLU A 236 -1.97 25.53 17.28
CA GLU A 236 -1.72 26.93 17.57
C GLU A 236 -2.52 27.39 18.81
N PRO A 237 -2.12 28.53 19.42
CA PRO A 237 -2.86 29.11 20.55
C PRO A 237 -4.35 29.35 20.25
N ALA A 238 -4.70 29.61 18.99
CA ALA A 238 -6.10 29.78 18.53
C ALA A 238 -6.88 28.45 18.40
N GLY A 239 -6.22 27.29 18.62
CA GLY A 239 -6.83 25.98 18.55
C GLY A 239 -6.74 25.29 17.17
N THR A 240 -6.21 25.96 16.16
CA THR A 240 -6.00 25.40 14.81
C THR A 240 -5.05 24.19 14.89
N VAL A 241 -5.43 23.08 14.27
CA VAL A 241 -4.54 21.90 14.18
C VAL A 241 -3.52 22.15 13.07
N VAL A 242 -2.28 22.42 13.46
CA VAL A 242 -1.18 22.60 12.49
C VAL A 242 -0.60 21.29 12.03
N HIS A 243 -0.63 20.25 12.88
CA HIS A 243 -0.22 18.91 12.55
C HIS A 243 -0.88 17.91 13.49
N ALA A 244 -1.30 16.76 12.95
CA ALA A 244 -1.80 15.64 13.74
C ALA A 244 -1.39 14.30 13.10
N LYS A 245 -1.12 13.31 13.95
CA LYS A 245 -0.91 11.91 13.59
C LYS A 245 -2.02 11.08 14.21
N ILE A 246 -2.79 10.42 13.38
CA ILE A 246 -3.96 9.64 13.78
C ILE A 246 -3.78 8.19 13.31
N ARG A 247 -3.85 7.27 14.24
CA ARG A 247 -3.75 5.83 13.96
C ARG A 247 -5.13 5.26 13.62
N VAL A 248 -5.22 4.58 12.48
CA VAL A 248 -6.41 3.83 12.06
C VAL A 248 -6.00 2.37 11.81
N GLY A 249 -6.36 1.48 12.70
CA GLY A 249 -5.88 0.10 12.67
C GLY A 249 -4.34 0.03 12.74
N GLY A 250 -3.73 -0.62 11.75
CA GLY A 250 -2.27 -0.71 11.64
C GLY A 250 -1.60 0.47 10.90
N SER A 251 -2.37 1.45 10.41
CA SER A 251 -1.88 2.55 9.58
C SER A 251 -1.96 3.88 10.30
N VAL A 252 -1.15 4.85 9.87
CA VAL A 252 -1.21 6.24 10.34
C VAL A 252 -1.66 7.15 9.21
N ILE A 253 -2.44 8.15 9.55
CA ILE A 253 -2.83 9.27 8.68
C ILE A 253 -2.30 10.54 9.35
N GLU A 254 -1.58 11.34 8.60
CA GLU A 254 -1.16 12.67 9.02
C GLU A 254 -2.12 13.72 8.47
N MET A 255 -2.28 14.84 9.17
CA MET A 255 -3.09 15.95 8.68
C MET A 255 -2.72 17.28 9.34
N GLY A 256 -3.01 18.36 8.62
CA GLY A 256 -3.02 19.72 9.11
C GLY A 256 -4.20 20.49 8.55
N GLU A 257 -4.67 21.53 9.24
CA GLU A 257 -5.74 22.39 8.74
C GLU A 257 -5.38 23.00 7.39
N ALA A 258 -6.31 22.97 6.44
CA ALA A 258 -6.14 23.64 5.15
C ALA A 258 -6.09 25.16 5.34
N HIS A 259 -5.03 25.78 4.84
CA HIS A 259 -4.86 27.25 4.92
C HIS A 259 -3.91 27.76 3.84
N GLY A 260 -4.12 28.99 3.40
CA GLY A 260 -3.21 29.66 2.43
C GLY A 260 -3.05 28.86 1.13
N GLU A 261 -1.83 28.45 0.83
CA GLU A 261 -1.48 27.61 -0.33
C GLU A 261 -1.84 26.11 -0.16
N TRP A 262 -2.16 25.69 1.06
CA TRP A 262 -2.55 24.32 1.40
C TRP A 262 -4.06 24.16 1.22
N GLU A 263 -4.48 23.97 -0.02
CA GLU A 263 -5.88 23.73 -0.36
C GLU A 263 -6.34 22.34 0.11
N PRO A 264 -7.66 22.16 0.35
CA PRO A 264 -8.20 20.84 0.68
C PRO A 264 -7.89 19.82 -0.40
N MET A 265 -7.33 18.68 0.01
CA MET A 265 -7.00 17.56 -0.86
C MET A 265 -7.68 16.29 -0.32
N PRO A 266 -8.94 16.03 -0.73
CA PRO A 266 -9.63 14.82 -0.33
C PRO A 266 -8.93 13.59 -0.91
N THR A 267 -8.89 12.52 -0.11
CA THR A 267 -8.16 11.30 -0.47
C THR A 267 -9.13 10.12 -0.55
N MET A 268 -8.85 9.21 -1.49
CA MET A 268 -9.49 7.92 -1.54
C MET A 268 -8.65 6.89 -0.76
N PHE A 269 -9.32 6.12 0.10
CA PHE A 269 -8.69 5.07 0.90
C PHE A 269 -9.31 3.72 0.61
N TYR A 270 -8.48 2.69 0.53
CA TYR A 270 -8.91 1.31 0.58
C TYR A 270 -8.60 0.75 1.98
N VAL A 271 -9.64 0.31 2.69
CA VAL A 271 -9.57 -0.06 4.10
C VAL A 271 -9.94 -1.53 4.25
N TYR A 272 -8.98 -2.36 4.60
CA TYR A 272 -9.24 -3.77 4.87
C TYR A 272 -9.76 -3.94 6.30
N VAL A 273 -10.96 -4.49 6.41
CA VAL A 273 -11.71 -4.67 7.66
C VAL A 273 -12.09 -6.15 7.88
N ASP A 274 -12.51 -6.49 9.07
CA ASP A 274 -13.02 -7.84 9.40
C ASP A 274 -14.53 -8.00 9.07
N ASP A 275 -15.33 -6.94 9.22
CA ASP A 275 -16.77 -6.92 8.95
C ASP A 275 -17.18 -5.63 8.22
N VAL A 276 -17.29 -5.73 6.89
CA VAL A 276 -17.66 -4.59 6.02
C VAL A 276 -18.99 -3.96 6.42
N ASP A 277 -20.00 -4.79 6.74
CA ASP A 277 -21.33 -4.30 7.08
C ASP A 277 -21.34 -3.52 8.40
N ALA A 278 -20.61 -4.01 9.39
CA ALA A 278 -20.50 -3.33 10.69
C ALA A 278 -19.77 -1.98 10.55
N TRP A 279 -18.62 -1.95 9.87
CA TRP A 279 -17.86 -0.72 9.67
C TRP A 279 -18.59 0.28 8.78
N TYR A 280 -19.29 -0.18 7.76
CA TYR A 280 -20.16 0.67 6.93
C TYR A 280 -21.26 1.36 7.76
N ARG A 281 -22.02 0.58 8.56
CA ARG A 281 -23.06 1.15 9.44
C ARG A 281 -22.50 2.14 10.44
N ARG A 282 -21.30 1.85 10.98
CA ARG A 282 -20.61 2.72 11.92
C ARG A 282 -20.18 4.03 11.27
N ALA A 283 -19.65 3.99 10.07
CA ALA A 283 -19.27 5.20 9.31
C ALA A 283 -20.51 6.07 9.00
N LEU A 284 -21.63 5.46 8.60
CA LEU A 284 -22.88 6.21 8.39
C LEU A 284 -23.38 6.84 9.69
N ALA A 285 -23.33 6.14 10.82
CA ALA A 285 -23.72 6.67 12.12
C ALA A 285 -22.83 7.84 12.58
N ALA A 286 -21.56 7.86 12.12
CA ALA A 286 -20.61 8.96 12.33
C ALA A 286 -20.80 10.14 11.37
N GLY A 287 -21.78 10.09 10.48
CA GLY A 287 -22.12 11.18 9.56
C GLY A 287 -21.61 11.05 8.13
N ALA A 288 -21.02 9.92 7.75
CA ALA A 288 -20.66 9.67 6.35
C ALA A 288 -21.90 9.45 5.48
N THR A 289 -21.78 9.70 4.19
CA THR A 289 -22.78 9.40 3.17
C THR A 289 -22.44 8.12 2.44
N SER A 290 -23.45 7.28 2.11
CA SER A 290 -23.25 6.08 1.32
C SER A 290 -22.89 6.42 -0.12
N MET A 291 -21.83 5.78 -0.64
CA MET A 291 -21.49 5.75 -2.06
C MET A 291 -21.87 4.41 -2.66
N GLU A 292 -21.53 3.30 -1.98
CA GLU A 292 -21.87 1.94 -2.35
C GLU A 292 -22.29 1.16 -1.10
N ALA A 293 -23.47 0.55 -1.13
CA ALA A 293 -23.88 -0.37 -0.06
C ALA A 293 -23.03 -1.64 -0.08
N PRO A 294 -22.90 -2.37 1.06
CA PRO A 294 -22.13 -3.60 1.11
C PRO A 294 -22.59 -4.63 0.11
N ALA A 295 -21.72 -5.04 -0.80
CA ALA A 295 -21.99 -6.03 -1.83
C ALA A 295 -20.77 -6.89 -2.14
N LEU A 296 -21.02 -8.15 -2.58
CA LEU A 296 -19.97 -9.02 -3.12
C LEU A 296 -19.53 -8.51 -4.49
N GLN A 297 -18.23 -8.32 -4.66
CA GLN A 297 -17.64 -7.86 -5.91
C GLN A 297 -17.26 -9.04 -6.81
N PRO A 298 -17.22 -8.86 -8.14
CA PRO A 298 -16.87 -9.94 -9.07
C PRO A 298 -15.49 -10.57 -8.84
N TYR A 299 -14.58 -9.83 -8.20
CA TYR A 299 -13.21 -10.28 -7.88
C TYR A 299 -13.09 -10.95 -6.50
N GLY A 300 -14.20 -11.19 -5.80
CA GLY A 300 -14.26 -12.03 -4.61
C GLY A 300 -14.27 -11.30 -3.27
N ASP A 301 -14.11 -9.97 -3.22
CA ASP A 301 -14.22 -9.21 -1.98
C ASP A 301 -15.66 -8.80 -1.70
N ARG A 302 -16.07 -8.78 -0.43
CA ARG A 302 -17.21 -7.97 0.03
C ARG A 302 -16.74 -6.54 0.20
N ARG A 303 -17.41 -5.57 -0.44
CA ARG A 303 -17.01 -4.16 -0.43
C ARG A 303 -18.20 -3.24 -0.19
N ALA A 304 -17.93 -2.13 0.47
CA ALA A 304 -18.80 -0.97 0.58
C ALA A 304 -17.98 0.31 0.39
N ALA A 305 -18.62 1.44 0.12
CA ALA A 305 -17.94 2.73 0.06
C ALA A 305 -18.77 3.83 0.71
N VAL A 306 -18.10 4.69 1.46
CA VAL A 306 -18.70 5.88 2.09
C VAL A 306 -17.84 7.11 1.79
N ARG A 307 -18.47 8.29 1.87
CA ARG A 307 -17.82 9.59 1.77
C ARG A 307 -18.02 10.34 3.07
N ASP A 308 -16.94 10.86 3.65
CA ASP A 308 -17.03 11.74 4.82
C ASP A 308 -17.40 13.18 4.44
N ALA A 309 -17.57 14.04 5.43
CA ALA A 309 -17.94 15.45 5.24
C ALA A 309 -16.81 16.31 4.63
N PHE A 310 -15.62 15.74 4.45
CA PHE A 310 -14.44 16.39 3.88
C PHE A 310 -14.12 15.87 2.48
N ASP A 311 -15.08 15.15 1.87
CA ASP A 311 -14.98 14.50 0.56
C ASP A 311 -13.97 13.35 0.47
N ASN A 312 -13.37 12.88 1.58
CA ASN A 312 -12.58 11.66 1.53
C ASN A 312 -13.49 10.46 1.29
N GLN A 313 -12.98 9.52 0.48
CA GLN A 313 -13.71 8.31 0.11
C GLN A 313 -13.08 7.10 0.78
N TRP A 314 -13.91 6.30 1.46
CA TRP A 314 -13.47 5.15 2.25
C TRP A 314 -14.08 3.88 1.65
N TYR A 315 -13.26 3.09 0.94
CA TYR A 315 -13.65 1.80 0.39
C TYR A 315 -13.32 0.72 1.41
N LEU A 316 -14.35 0.21 2.07
CA LEU A 316 -14.25 -0.84 3.09
C LEU A 316 -14.29 -2.19 2.40
N ALA A 317 -13.32 -3.06 2.63
CA ALA A 317 -13.23 -4.35 1.97
C ALA A 317 -12.81 -5.48 2.91
N ALA A 318 -13.33 -6.65 2.65
CA ALA A 318 -12.92 -7.91 3.23
C ALA A 318 -12.96 -9.02 2.18
N PRO A 319 -12.00 -9.97 2.16
CA PRO A 319 -12.13 -11.16 1.33
C PRO A 319 -13.45 -11.88 1.66
N ALA A 320 -14.18 -12.33 0.65
CA ALA A 320 -15.33 -13.18 0.89
C ALA A 320 -14.85 -14.50 1.49
N SER A 321 -15.44 -14.88 2.61
CA SER A 321 -15.19 -16.15 3.31
C SER A 321 -15.83 -17.33 2.58
#